data_4bc7808454db2c9a51fc19f328307be6
#
_entry.id   4bc7808454db2c9a51fc19f328307be6
#
_cell.length_a   1.000
_cell.length_b   1.000
_cell.length_c   1.000
_cell.angle_alpha   90.00
_cell.angle_beta   90.00
_cell.angle_gamma   90.00
#
_symmetry.space_group_name_H-M   'P 1'
#
loop_
_entity.id
_entity.type
_entity.pdbx_description
1 polymer ?
#
loop_
_entity_poly.entity_id
_entity_poly.type
_entity_poly.pdbx_seq_one_letter_code
_entity_poly.pdbx_strand_id
1 'polypeptide(L)'
;MEKKIQVLIVDDEVRFARNVSRLLDTGRFDVSVAHNGLDALDVVHKTRPDVVVLDIRMPEMDGIETLLAMKHLDPEIQVIILTGHADVETGIMAIREGAFDYLFKPCDMELLKEKILQAATAKQIQHRPVLWPRRMVKEITNAAFIPLDITDNLKKALDIFNAMGSGGIREELHVTDNKDRLRGVVSRNQLIREAEKGFTERPIVWSDLARNPQWLPEKKVSDVMKPPAGISAHPDEPLHQVAQKMIDKHLRCLPVMADNRFMGIIRLNDILFHISLGHEN
;
A
#
# COMPACT_ATOMS: atom_id res chain seq x y z
N MET A 1 17.47 -26.69 -0.60
CA MET A 1 16.27 -26.29 -1.37
C MET A 1 15.62 -25.14 -0.58
N GLU A 2 15.49 -23.98 -1.18
CA GLU A 2 14.74 -22.87 -0.55
C GLU A 2 13.29 -23.28 -0.31
N LYS A 3 12.73 -22.90 0.83
CA LYS A 3 11.33 -23.17 1.17
C LYS A 3 10.45 -22.32 0.25
N LYS A 4 9.55 -22.97 -0.51
CA LYS A 4 8.59 -22.25 -1.35
C LYS A 4 7.64 -21.41 -0.49
N ILE A 5 7.27 -20.24 -1.01
CA ILE A 5 6.26 -19.36 -0.39
C ILE A 5 4.89 -19.98 -0.63
N GLN A 6 4.15 -20.23 0.45
CA GLN A 6 2.78 -20.77 0.40
C GLN A 6 1.80 -19.65 0.10
N VAL A 7 1.14 -19.72 -1.05
CA VAL A 7 0.19 -18.71 -1.52
C VAL A 7 -1.20 -19.32 -1.64
N LEU A 8 -2.20 -18.66 -1.08
CA LEU A 8 -3.61 -19.00 -1.29
C LEU A 8 -4.26 -17.95 -2.20
N ILE A 9 -4.89 -18.38 -3.29
CA ILE A 9 -5.72 -17.53 -4.15
C ILE A 9 -7.18 -17.79 -3.80
N VAL A 10 -7.93 -16.73 -3.52
CA VAL A 10 -9.34 -16.79 -3.15
C VAL A 10 -10.14 -15.93 -4.13
N ASP A 11 -10.98 -16.58 -4.95
CA ASP A 11 -11.71 -15.91 -6.02
C ASP A 11 -12.84 -16.84 -6.52
N ASP A 12 -14.08 -16.35 -6.56
CA ASP A 12 -15.23 -17.13 -7.01
C ASP A 12 -15.22 -17.38 -8.53
N GLU A 13 -14.45 -16.59 -9.27
CA GLU A 13 -14.22 -16.81 -10.69
C GLU A 13 -13.18 -17.91 -10.92
N VAL A 14 -13.63 -19.17 -10.96
CA VAL A 14 -12.79 -20.38 -11.06
C VAL A 14 -11.75 -20.31 -12.18
N ARG A 15 -12.11 -19.73 -13.34
CA ARG A 15 -11.18 -19.59 -14.49
C ARG A 15 -10.06 -18.61 -14.18
N PHE A 16 -10.40 -17.50 -13.56
CA PHE A 16 -9.42 -16.49 -13.18
C PHE A 16 -8.45 -17.05 -12.13
N ALA A 17 -8.97 -17.60 -11.04
CA ALA A 17 -8.15 -18.20 -9.98
C ALA A 17 -7.16 -19.27 -10.51
N ARG A 18 -7.62 -20.16 -11.40
CA ARG A 18 -6.76 -21.16 -12.05
C ARG A 18 -5.67 -20.55 -12.95
N ASN A 19 -5.99 -19.51 -13.70
CA ASN A 19 -5.02 -18.85 -14.57
C ASN A 19 -3.93 -18.18 -13.75
N VAL A 20 -4.32 -17.43 -12.69
CA VAL A 20 -3.38 -16.79 -11.79
C VAL A 20 -2.50 -17.83 -11.09
N SER A 21 -3.09 -18.92 -10.58
CA SER A 21 -2.34 -20.01 -9.94
C SER A 21 -1.27 -20.59 -10.89
N ARG A 22 -1.63 -20.89 -12.15
CA ARG A 22 -0.67 -21.40 -13.15
C ARG A 22 0.47 -20.44 -13.45
N LEU A 23 0.19 -19.13 -13.52
CA LEU A 23 1.19 -18.10 -13.81
C LEU A 23 2.12 -17.83 -12.61
N LEU A 24 1.64 -18.10 -11.40
CA LEU A 24 2.44 -18.01 -10.18
C LEU A 24 3.27 -19.27 -9.92
N ASP A 25 2.84 -20.45 -10.37
CA ASP A 25 3.54 -21.74 -10.12
C ASP A 25 4.84 -21.85 -10.93
N THR A 26 5.81 -20.99 -10.60
CA THR A 26 7.12 -20.87 -11.27
C THR A 26 8.28 -21.38 -10.40
N GLY A 27 8.01 -22.35 -9.53
CA GLY A 27 9.05 -22.99 -8.70
C GLY A 27 9.34 -22.26 -7.37
N ARG A 28 9.08 -20.98 -7.25
CA ARG A 28 9.28 -20.17 -6.04
C ARG A 28 8.05 -20.12 -5.13
N PHE A 29 6.88 -20.32 -5.72
CA PHE A 29 5.58 -20.34 -5.02
C PHE A 29 5.00 -21.75 -5.00
N ASP A 30 4.23 -22.05 -3.96
CA ASP A 30 3.36 -23.21 -3.86
C ASP A 30 1.94 -22.69 -3.67
N VAL A 31 1.09 -22.89 -4.69
CA VAL A 31 -0.16 -22.16 -4.83
C VAL A 31 -1.35 -23.07 -4.61
N SER A 32 -2.19 -22.74 -3.63
CA SER A 32 -3.51 -23.31 -3.41
C SER A 32 -4.61 -22.35 -3.85
N VAL A 33 -5.83 -22.86 -4.08
CA VAL A 33 -6.97 -22.08 -4.55
C VAL A 33 -8.20 -22.41 -3.71
N ALA A 34 -8.97 -21.38 -3.35
CA ALA A 34 -10.31 -21.48 -2.78
C ALA A 34 -11.28 -20.63 -3.60
N HIS A 35 -12.56 -20.98 -3.62
CA HIS A 35 -13.55 -20.32 -4.48
C HIS A 35 -14.63 -19.53 -3.70
N ASN A 36 -14.52 -19.46 -2.39
CA ASN A 36 -15.36 -18.64 -1.50
C ASN A 36 -14.62 -18.40 -0.17
N GLY A 37 -15.18 -17.51 0.66
CA GLY A 37 -14.60 -17.13 1.94
C GLY A 37 -14.50 -18.29 2.93
N LEU A 38 -15.53 -19.15 3.00
CA LEU A 38 -15.58 -20.27 3.96
C LEU A 38 -14.50 -21.32 3.63
N ASP A 39 -14.39 -21.73 2.37
CA ASP A 39 -13.33 -22.64 1.91
C ASP A 39 -11.94 -22.04 2.16
N ALA A 40 -11.80 -20.74 1.96
CA ALA A 40 -10.54 -20.04 2.21
C ALA A 40 -10.14 -20.09 3.69
N LEU A 41 -11.08 -19.89 4.62
CA LEU A 41 -10.82 -20.02 6.07
C LEU A 41 -10.39 -21.43 6.45
N ASP A 42 -11.02 -22.44 5.85
CA ASP A 42 -10.66 -23.84 6.05
C ASP A 42 -9.22 -24.13 5.57
N VAL A 43 -8.84 -23.60 4.40
CA VAL A 43 -7.48 -23.75 3.88
C VAL A 43 -6.47 -23.00 4.77
N VAL A 44 -6.77 -21.78 5.20
CA VAL A 44 -5.91 -21.01 6.12
C VAL A 44 -5.68 -21.76 7.42
N HIS A 45 -6.72 -22.36 7.99
CA HIS A 45 -6.61 -23.15 9.22
C HIS A 45 -5.69 -24.39 9.06
N LYS A 46 -5.79 -25.08 7.91
CA LYS A 46 -5.07 -26.34 7.64
C LYS A 46 -3.63 -26.12 7.19
N THR A 47 -3.39 -25.13 6.31
CA THR A 47 -2.10 -24.99 5.60
C THR A 47 -1.26 -23.80 6.08
N ARG A 48 -1.88 -22.82 6.74
CA ARG A 48 -1.25 -21.58 7.20
C ARG A 48 -0.41 -20.91 6.10
N PRO A 49 -1.03 -20.43 5.01
CA PRO A 49 -0.31 -19.83 3.91
C PRO A 49 0.49 -18.60 4.36
N ASP A 50 1.57 -18.31 3.65
CA ASP A 50 2.37 -17.11 3.92
C ASP A 50 1.63 -15.86 3.45
N VAL A 51 0.97 -15.96 2.27
CA VAL A 51 0.25 -14.85 1.64
C VAL A 51 -1.09 -15.34 1.07
N VAL A 52 -2.12 -14.54 1.22
CA VAL A 52 -3.42 -14.73 0.58
C VAL A 52 -3.67 -13.62 -0.43
N VAL A 53 -4.05 -13.98 -1.65
CA VAL A 53 -4.58 -13.07 -2.67
C VAL A 53 -6.09 -13.25 -2.68
N LEU A 54 -6.84 -12.22 -2.32
CA LEU A 54 -8.25 -12.31 -1.97
C LEU A 54 -9.09 -11.35 -2.82
N ASP A 55 -10.08 -11.87 -3.53
CA ASP A 55 -11.10 -11.03 -4.15
C ASP A 55 -12.08 -10.48 -3.10
N ILE A 56 -12.61 -9.29 -3.34
CA ILE A 56 -13.62 -8.68 -2.47
C ILE A 56 -15.01 -9.20 -2.78
N ARG A 57 -15.36 -9.32 -4.07
CA ARG A 57 -16.72 -9.69 -4.46
C ARG A 57 -16.87 -11.19 -4.59
N MET A 58 -17.30 -11.81 -3.52
CA MET A 58 -17.63 -13.23 -3.52
C MET A 58 -19.05 -13.44 -2.92
N PRO A 59 -19.76 -14.48 -3.37
CA PRO A 59 -21.07 -14.83 -2.79
C PRO A 59 -20.89 -15.33 -1.34
N GLU A 60 -21.97 -15.24 -0.56
CA GLU A 60 -22.12 -15.71 0.82
C GLU A 60 -21.28 -14.93 1.86
N MET A 61 -19.97 -14.89 1.70
CA MET A 61 -19.02 -14.16 2.56
C MET A 61 -18.12 -13.30 1.71
N ASP A 62 -18.22 -12.00 1.83
CA ASP A 62 -17.41 -11.08 1.04
C ASP A 62 -15.92 -11.07 1.47
N GLY A 63 -15.07 -10.45 0.65
CA GLY A 63 -13.62 -10.45 0.90
C GLY A 63 -13.22 -9.64 2.13
N ILE A 64 -13.99 -8.64 2.55
CA ILE A 64 -13.69 -7.87 3.76
C ILE A 64 -14.03 -8.70 5.00
N GLU A 65 -15.18 -9.35 5.01
CA GLU A 65 -15.56 -10.30 6.08
C GLU A 65 -14.54 -11.45 6.17
N THR A 66 -14.11 -11.98 5.01
CA THR A 66 -13.10 -13.03 4.93
C THR A 66 -11.74 -12.55 5.47
N LEU A 67 -11.31 -11.34 5.11
CA LEU A 67 -10.08 -10.71 5.63
C LEU A 67 -10.10 -10.61 7.16
N LEU A 68 -11.19 -10.08 7.72
CA LEU A 68 -11.35 -9.94 9.17
C LEU A 68 -11.28 -11.30 9.89
N ALA A 69 -11.99 -12.30 9.35
CA ALA A 69 -11.96 -13.66 9.89
C ALA A 69 -10.57 -14.29 9.80
N MET A 70 -9.84 -14.11 8.68
CA MET A 70 -8.46 -14.56 8.53
C MET A 70 -7.53 -13.90 9.55
N LYS A 71 -7.65 -12.58 9.74
CA LYS A 71 -6.83 -11.84 10.72
C LYS A 71 -7.13 -12.25 12.16
N HIS A 72 -8.35 -12.69 12.43
CA HIS A 72 -8.70 -13.23 13.74
C HIS A 72 -8.09 -14.63 13.97
N LEU A 73 -8.03 -15.47 12.92
CA LEU A 73 -7.41 -16.80 12.99
C LEU A 73 -5.87 -16.75 13.04
N ASP A 74 -5.28 -15.86 12.26
CA ASP A 74 -3.84 -15.64 12.18
C ASP A 74 -3.55 -14.15 11.97
N PRO A 75 -3.26 -13.38 13.04
CA PRO A 75 -2.97 -11.94 12.92
C PRO A 75 -1.80 -11.60 12.00
N GLU A 76 -0.87 -12.56 11.79
CA GLU A 76 0.34 -12.37 10.98
C GLU A 76 0.15 -12.72 9.50
N ILE A 77 -1.00 -13.31 9.13
CA ILE A 77 -1.29 -13.64 7.73
C ILE A 77 -1.25 -12.38 6.86
N GLN A 78 -0.54 -12.44 5.76
CA GLN A 78 -0.49 -11.31 4.83
C GLN A 78 -1.55 -11.47 3.75
N VAL A 79 -2.43 -10.49 3.62
CA VAL A 79 -3.53 -10.52 2.66
C VAL A 79 -3.37 -9.40 1.66
N ILE A 80 -3.33 -9.74 0.37
CA ILE A 80 -3.35 -8.80 -0.75
C ILE A 80 -4.74 -8.88 -1.37
N ILE A 81 -5.42 -7.76 -1.43
CA ILE A 81 -6.72 -7.67 -2.09
C ILE A 81 -6.52 -7.54 -3.61
N LEU A 82 -7.22 -8.36 -4.37
CA LEU A 82 -7.22 -8.30 -5.84
C LEU A 82 -8.66 -8.24 -6.35
N THR A 83 -9.13 -7.05 -6.75
CA THR A 83 -10.54 -6.83 -7.08
C THR A 83 -10.76 -6.16 -8.43
N GLY A 84 -11.85 -6.54 -9.12
CA GLY A 84 -12.28 -5.94 -10.40
C GLY A 84 -13.00 -4.61 -10.26
N HIS A 85 -13.34 -4.18 -9.04
CA HIS A 85 -14.03 -2.93 -8.81
C HIS A 85 -13.07 -1.83 -8.37
N ALA A 86 -13.01 -0.80 -9.18
CA ALA A 86 -12.24 0.42 -8.90
C ALA A 86 -12.89 1.28 -7.78
N ASP A 87 -13.39 0.66 -6.73
CA ASP A 87 -13.85 1.37 -5.56
C ASP A 87 -12.66 1.59 -4.62
N VAL A 88 -12.08 2.77 -4.76
CA VAL A 88 -10.95 3.21 -3.94
C VAL A 88 -11.31 3.17 -2.44
N GLU A 89 -12.58 3.38 -2.09
CA GLU A 89 -13.04 3.36 -0.70
C GLU A 89 -12.94 1.95 -0.10
N THR A 90 -13.31 0.92 -0.87
CA THR A 90 -13.18 -0.48 -0.43
C THR A 90 -11.71 -0.90 -0.29
N GLY A 91 -10.83 -0.45 -1.18
CA GLY A 91 -9.39 -0.67 -1.04
C GLY A 91 -8.81 -0.02 0.23
N ILE A 92 -9.19 1.23 0.51
CA ILE A 92 -8.79 1.94 1.74
C ILE A 92 -9.33 1.24 2.98
N MET A 93 -10.58 0.76 2.94
CA MET A 93 -11.19 0.01 4.02
C MET A 93 -10.40 -1.28 4.30
N ALA A 94 -10.11 -2.07 3.27
CA ALA A 94 -9.33 -3.30 3.40
C ALA A 94 -7.95 -3.07 4.07
N ILE A 95 -7.29 -1.96 3.71
CA ILE A 95 -6.02 -1.58 4.35
C ILE A 95 -6.20 -1.25 5.84
N ARG A 96 -7.26 -0.53 6.20
CA ARG A 96 -7.56 -0.22 7.60
C ARG A 96 -7.85 -1.48 8.41
N GLU A 97 -8.47 -2.47 7.79
CA GLU A 97 -8.76 -3.77 8.38
C GLU A 97 -7.55 -4.74 8.34
N GLY A 98 -6.37 -4.26 7.93
CA GLY A 98 -5.11 -4.98 8.02
C GLY A 98 -4.70 -5.74 6.77
N ALA A 99 -5.27 -5.47 5.60
CA ALA A 99 -4.72 -5.98 4.35
C ALA A 99 -3.31 -5.41 4.11
N PHE A 100 -2.41 -6.25 3.59
CA PHE A 100 -1.04 -5.85 3.26
C PHE A 100 -1.01 -4.87 2.10
N ASP A 101 -1.77 -5.17 1.03
CA ASP A 101 -1.90 -4.31 -0.14
C ASP A 101 -3.20 -4.58 -0.90
N TYR A 102 -3.50 -3.75 -1.90
CA TYR A 102 -4.59 -3.99 -2.84
C TYR A 102 -4.17 -3.71 -4.29
N LEU A 103 -4.72 -4.47 -5.22
CA LEU A 103 -4.51 -4.37 -6.66
C LEU A 103 -5.86 -4.41 -7.37
N PHE A 104 -5.93 -3.79 -8.56
CA PHE A 104 -7.11 -3.85 -9.41
C PHE A 104 -6.96 -4.88 -10.51
N LYS A 105 -8.03 -5.65 -10.78
CA LYS A 105 -8.13 -6.49 -11.98
C LYS A 105 -8.50 -5.62 -13.20
N PRO A 106 -7.88 -5.82 -14.37
CA PRO A 106 -6.74 -6.70 -14.63
C PRO A 106 -5.43 -6.14 -14.04
N CYS A 107 -4.64 -6.98 -13.39
CA CYS A 107 -3.33 -6.59 -12.85
C CYS A 107 -2.20 -7.23 -13.66
N ASP A 108 -1.06 -6.56 -13.68
CA ASP A 108 0.18 -7.12 -14.19
C ASP A 108 0.63 -8.26 -13.27
N MET A 109 0.96 -9.42 -13.86
CA MET A 109 1.38 -10.61 -13.09
C MET A 109 2.75 -10.42 -12.43
N GLU A 110 3.65 -9.64 -13.03
CA GLU A 110 4.95 -9.34 -12.41
C GLU A 110 4.75 -8.43 -11.19
N LEU A 111 3.83 -7.46 -11.28
CA LEU A 111 3.45 -6.64 -10.13
C LEU A 111 2.82 -7.48 -9.01
N LEU A 112 1.94 -8.44 -9.34
CA LEU A 112 1.35 -9.34 -8.34
C LEU A 112 2.42 -10.21 -7.67
N LYS A 113 3.36 -10.78 -8.44
CA LYS A 113 4.50 -11.55 -7.90
C LYS A 113 5.35 -10.72 -6.96
N GLU A 114 5.68 -9.49 -7.36
CA GLU A 114 6.44 -8.56 -6.52
C GLU A 114 5.72 -8.31 -5.18
N LYS A 115 4.41 -8.07 -5.21
CA LYS A 115 3.60 -7.84 -4.01
C LYS A 115 3.54 -9.07 -3.11
N ILE A 116 3.42 -10.27 -3.67
CA ILE A 116 3.45 -11.52 -2.92
C ILE A 116 4.81 -11.69 -2.23
N LEU A 117 5.91 -11.42 -2.93
CA LEU A 117 7.26 -11.49 -2.34
C LEU A 117 7.43 -10.50 -1.19
N GLN A 118 6.97 -9.27 -1.37
CA GLN A 118 6.99 -8.23 -0.33
C GLN A 118 6.17 -8.66 0.90
N ALA A 119 4.96 -9.19 0.69
CA ALA A 119 4.09 -9.69 1.75
C ALA A 119 4.72 -10.86 2.53
N ALA A 120 5.26 -11.86 1.82
CA ALA A 120 5.95 -12.99 2.43
C ALA A 120 7.19 -12.54 3.24
N THR A 121 7.95 -11.58 2.71
CA THR A 121 9.09 -10.99 3.43
C THR A 121 8.64 -10.27 4.69
N ALA A 122 7.55 -9.50 4.65
CA ALA A 122 6.98 -8.84 5.82
C ALA A 122 6.62 -9.83 6.93
N LYS A 123 6.01 -10.98 6.58
CA LYS A 123 5.72 -12.06 7.54
C LYS A 123 7.00 -12.66 8.15
N GLN A 124 8.04 -12.88 7.34
CA GLN A 124 9.32 -13.40 7.83
C GLN A 124 10.04 -12.43 8.79
N ILE A 125 9.92 -11.14 8.55
CA ILE A 125 10.49 -10.09 9.39
C ILE A 125 9.89 -10.12 10.80
N GLN A 126 8.59 -10.29 10.92
CA GLN A 126 7.91 -10.44 12.21
C GLN A 126 8.45 -11.63 13.00
N HIS A 127 8.84 -12.72 12.33
CA HIS A 127 9.33 -13.94 12.97
C HIS A 127 10.85 -14.02 13.18
N ARG A 128 11.67 -13.26 12.44
CA ARG A 128 13.15 -13.38 12.47
C ARG A 128 13.85 -12.04 12.39
N PRO A 129 13.97 -11.27 13.47
CA PRO A 129 14.65 -9.97 13.45
C PRO A 129 16.17 -10.05 13.19
N VAL A 130 16.77 -11.25 13.11
CA VAL A 130 18.23 -11.44 13.15
C VAL A 130 18.94 -11.34 11.78
N LEU A 131 18.20 -11.36 10.66
CA LEU A 131 18.81 -11.44 9.30
C LEU A 131 18.74 -10.14 8.49
N TRP A 132 18.51 -9.03 9.14
CA TRP A 132 18.45 -7.75 8.44
C TRP A 132 19.83 -7.26 8.02
N PRO A 133 20.01 -6.81 6.77
CA PRO A 133 21.22 -6.08 6.40
C PRO A 133 21.36 -4.86 7.34
N ARG A 134 22.55 -4.60 7.82
CA ARG A 134 22.87 -3.41 8.65
C ARG A 134 22.85 -2.14 7.79
N ARG A 135 21.69 -1.83 7.20
CA ARG A 135 21.49 -0.62 6.39
C ARG A 135 20.73 0.43 7.17
N MET A 136 21.03 1.69 6.84
CA MET A 136 20.39 2.85 7.43
C MET A 136 19.35 3.45 6.47
N VAL A 137 18.39 4.16 7.00
CA VAL A 137 17.33 4.84 6.24
C VAL A 137 17.90 5.71 5.12
N LYS A 138 18.99 6.46 5.37
CA LYS A 138 19.63 7.34 4.38
C LYS A 138 20.08 6.64 3.09
N GLU A 139 20.34 5.33 3.14
CA GLU A 139 20.81 4.56 1.99
C GLU A 139 19.71 4.26 0.97
N ILE A 140 18.44 4.29 1.40
CA ILE A 140 17.29 4.01 0.54
C ILE A 140 16.24 5.13 0.54
N THR A 141 16.52 6.24 1.25
CA THR A 141 15.61 7.39 1.25
C THR A 141 15.48 7.95 -0.17
N ASN A 142 14.25 8.05 -0.65
CA ASN A 142 13.99 8.66 -1.95
C ASN A 142 14.07 10.19 -1.83
N ALA A 143 15.23 10.75 -2.15
CA ALA A 143 15.48 12.20 -2.15
C ALA A 143 14.92 12.89 -3.42
N ALA A 144 14.55 12.14 -4.48
CA ALA A 144 13.93 12.70 -5.69
C ALA A 144 12.46 13.08 -5.48
N PHE A 145 12.01 13.12 -4.23
CA PHE A 145 10.68 13.54 -3.86
C PHE A 145 10.57 15.07 -3.92
N ILE A 146 9.65 15.58 -4.73
CA ILE A 146 9.35 17.01 -4.78
C ILE A 146 8.21 17.27 -3.80
N PRO A 147 8.46 17.93 -2.65
CA PRO A 147 7.39 18.32 -1.75
C PRO A 147 6.57 19.46 -2.37
N LEU A 148 5.32 19.59 -1.92
CA LEU A 148 4.56 20.80 -2.17
C LEU A 148 5.04 21.91 -1.24
N ASP A 149 5.14 23.14 -1.76
CA ASP A 149 5.32 24.30 -0.92
C ASP A 149 3.97 24.71 -0.29
N ILE A 150 4.02 25.20 0.94
CA ILE A 150 2.82 25.67 1.69
C ILE A 150 2.04 26.76 0.92
N THR A 151 2.68 27.47 0.01
CA THR A 151 2.08 28.52 -0.82
C THR A 151 1.53 28.03 -2.16
N ASP A 152 1.81 26.77 -2.53
CA ASP A 152 1.32 26.15 -3.76
C ASP A 152 -0.22 26.08 -3.77
N ASN A 153 -0.80 26.07 -4.96
CA ASN A 153 -2.23 25.91 -5.15
C ASN A 153 -2.64 24.43 -5.30
N LEU A 154 -3.94 24.15 -5.17
CA LEU A 154 -4.47 22.77 -5.27
C LEU A 154 -4.30 22.15 -6.67
N LYS A 155 -4.23 22.97 -7.74
CA LYS A 155 -3.99 22.47 -9.11
C LYS A 155 -2.61 21.85 -9.23
N LYS A 156 -1.58 22.47 -8.62
CA LYS A 156 -0.23 21.89 -8.59
C LYS A 156 -0.20 20.52 -7.86
N ALA A 157 -0.95 20.39 -6.76
CA ALA A 157 -1.10 19.11 -6.09
C ALA A 157 -1.77 18.06 -7.00
N LEU A 158 -2.83 18.44 -7.74
CA LEU A 158 -3.48 17.57 -8.71
C LEU A 158 -2.53 17.14 -9.83
N ASP A 159 -1.74 18.08 -10.37
CA ASP A 159 -0.78 17.80 -11.46
C ASP A 159 0.30 16.80 -11.00
N ILE A 160 0.81 16.96 -9.76
CA ILE A 160 1.76 16.01 -9.18
C ILE A 160 1.13 14.62 -9.04
N PHE A 161 -0.10 14.52 -8.50
CA PHE A 161 -0.78 13.23 -8.41
C PHE A 161 -1.03 12.58 -9.79
N ASN A 162 -1.35 13.36 -10.82
CA ASN A 162 -1.57 12.87 -12.17
C ASN A 162 -0.27 12.40 -12.83
N ALA A 163 0.84 13.13 -12.62
CA ALA A 163 2.16 12.75 -13.14
C ALA A 163 2.71 11.46 -12.53
N MET A 164 2.25 11.09 -11.33
CA MET A 164 2.67 9.85 -10.65
C MET A 164 2.03 8.59 -11.24
N GLY A 165 1.02 8.72 -12.11
CA GLY A 165 0.30 7.59 -12.71
C GLY A 165 -0.48 6.74 -11.72
N SER A 166 -1.17 5.71 -12.25
CA SER A 166 -1.93 4.74 -11.43
C SER A 166 -1.07 3.68 -10.73
N GLY A 167 0.22 3.60 -11.05
CA GLY A 167 1.13 2.58 -10.52
C GLY A 167 1.89 2.96 -9.24
N GLY A 168 1.82 4.22 -8.82
CA GLY A 168 2.48 4.69 -7.61
C GLY A 168 1.46 5.06 -6.54
N ILE A 169 1.26 4.21 -5.54
CA ILE A 169 0.37 4.48 -4.40
C ILE A 169 1.01 5.54 -3.51
N ARG A 170 1.01 6.79 -3.96
CA ARG A 170 1.19 7.93 -3.08
C ARG A 170 -0.19 8.42 -2.70
N GLU A 171 -0.64 8.02 -1.54
CA GLU A 171 -1.93 8.47 -1.01
C GLU A 171 -1.85 9.93 -0.56
N GLU A 172 -0.64 10.42 -0.26
CA GLU A 172 -0.41 11.75 0.31
C GLU A 172 0.82 12.43 -0.29
N LEU A 173 0.71 13.75 -0.50
CA LEU A 173 1.81 14.64 -0.80
C LEU A 173 2.23 15.38 0.46
N HIS A 174 3.53 15.44 0.72
CA HIS A 174 4.08 16.16 1.87
C HIS A 174 4.24 17.64 1.53
N VAL A 175 3.85 18.48 2.48
CA VAL A 175 3.87 19.94 2.33
C VAL A 175 4.95 20.51 3.25
N THR A 176 5.87 21.29 2.68
CA THR A 176 6.95 21.95 3.41
C THR A 176 6.83 23.47 3.35
N ASP A 177 7.55 24.15 4.20
CA ASP A 177 7.77 25.60 4.13
C ASP A 177 9.12 25.91 3.48
N ASN A 178 9.41 27.20 3.30
CA ASN A 178 10.67 27.73 2.74
C ASN A 178 11.95 27.38 3.54
N LYS A 179 11.83 26.68 4.66
CA LYS A 179 12.94 26.16 5.48
C LYS A 179 12.97 24.63 5.49
N ASP A 180 12.34 23.99 4.52
CA ASP A 180 12.20 22.54 4.39
C ASP A 180 11.55 21.85 5.59
N ARG A 181 10.79 22.58 6.43
CA ARG A 181 10.09 21.99 7.55
C ARG A 181 8.78 21.37 7.08
N LEU A 182 8.52 20.12 7.46
CA LEU A 182 7.26 19.44 7.17
C LEU A 182 6.11 20.15 7.93
N ARG A 183 5.14 20.65 7.17
CA ARG A 183 4.00 21.43 7.70
C ARG A 183 2.70 20.65 7.66
N GLY A 184 2.59 19.71 6.74
CA GLY A 184 1.39 18.91 6.57
C GLY A 184 1.47 17.93 5.44
N VAL A 185 0.32 17.31 5.17
CA VAL A 185 0.10 16.38 4.07
C VAL A 185 -1.21 16.71 3.35
N VAL A 186 -1.25 16.42 2.04
CA VAL A 186 -2.45 16.54 1.20
C VAL A 186 -2.70 15.22 0.50
N SER A 187 -3.90 14.68 0.62
CA SER A 187 -4.32 13.43 -0.03
C SER A 187 -5.23 13.68 -1.24
N ARG A 188 -5.34 12.70 -2.13
CA ARG A 188 -6.31 12.72 -3.25
C ARG A 188 -7.74 12.95 -2.75
N ASN A 189 -8.13 12.30 -1.65
CA ASN A 189 -9.45 12.45 -1.04
C ASN A 189 -9.74 13.87 -0.55
N GLN A 190 -8.71 14.61 -0.09
CA GLN A 190 -8.89 16.01 0.28
C GLN A 190 -9.17 16.88 -0.96
N LEU A 191 -8.47 16.63 -2.08
CA LEU A 191 -8.74 17.36 -3.33
C LEU A 191 -10.16 17.07 -3.85
N ILE A 192 -10.60 15.81 -3.81
CA ILE A 192 -11.97 15.42 -4.17
C ILE A 192 -12.99 16.18 -3.30
N ARG A 193 -12.82 16.16 -1.96
CA ARG A 193 -13.71 16.87 -1.03
C ARG A 193 -13.73 18.39 -1.26
N GLU A 194 -12.62 18.99 -1.64
CA GLU A 194 -12.60 20.42 -1.96
C GLU A 194 -13.33 20.74 -3.27
N ALA A 195 -13.24 19.87 -4.27
CA ALA A 195 -13.99 19.99 -5.51
C ALA A 195 -15.50 19.79 -5.27
N GLU A 196 -15.90 18.81 -4.44
CA GLU A 196 -17.30 18.53 -4.10
C GLU A 196 -18.01 19.69 -3.41
N LYS A 197 -17.30 20.57 -2.69
CA LYS A 197 -17.91 21.77 -2.07
C LYS A 197 -18.54 22.72 -3.09
N GLY A 198 -18.08 22.70 -4.33
CA GLY A 198 -18.64 23.47 -5.44
C GLY A 198 -19.62 22.69 -6.34
N PHE A 199 -19.81 21.39 -6.06
CA PHE A 199 -20.62 20.48 -6.89
C PHE A 199 -21.63 19.74 -6.02
N THR A 200 -22.91 19.74 -6.44
CA THR A 200 -24.00 19.17 -5.63
C THR A 200 -24.72 17.98 -6.30
N GLU A 201 -24.40 17.65 -7.55
CA GLU A 201 -25.24 16.74 -8.33
C GLU A 201 -24.85 15.25 -8.21
N ARG A 202 -23.57 14.94 -7.96
CA ARG A 202 -23.08 13.55 -7.78
C ARG A 202 -21.71 13.54 -7.08
N PRO A 203 -21.34 12.42 -6.42
CA PRO A 203 -19.97 12.26 -5.92
C PRO A 203 -18.94 12.38 -7.04
N ILE A 204 -17.84 13.08 -6.76
CA ILE A 204 -16.72 13.25 -7.71
C ILE A 204 -15.75 12.10 -7.51
N VAL A 205 -15.40 11.39 -8.59
CA VAL A 205 -14.32 10.39 -8.58
C VAL A 205 -13.02 11.00 -9.11
N TRP A 206 -11.89 10.41 -8.74
CA TRP A 206 -10.57 10.93 -9.11
C TRP A 206 -10.39 11.14 -10.62
N SER A 207 -10.87 10.20 -11.44
CA SER A 207 -10.79 10.30 -12.90
C SER A 207 -11.53 11.51 -13.48
N ASP A 208 -12.62 11.93 -12.84
CA ASP A 208 -13.38 13.10 -13.24
C ASP A 208 -12.63 14.37 -12.85
N LEU A 209 -12.11 14.43 -11.62
CA LEU A 209 -11.33 15.57 -11.13
C LEU A 209 -10.03 15.76 -11.95
N ALA A 210 -9.34 14.66 -12.28
CA ALA A 210 -8.13 14.70 -13.09
C ALA A 210 -8.35 15.30 -14.49
N ARG A 211 -9.53 15.07 -15.07
CA ARG A 211 -9.91 15.64 -16.37
C ARG A 211 -10.47 17.07 -16.28
N ASN A 212 -10.91 17.49 -15.10
CA ASN A 212 -11.56 18.77 -14.85
C ASN A 212 -10.90 19.55 -13.71
N PRO A 213 -9.63 20.00 -13.88
CA PRO A 213 -8.90 20.74 -12.83
C PRO A 213 -9.60 22.02 -12.37
N GLN A 214 -10.47 22.58 -13.22
CA GLN A 214 -11.26 23.78 -12.93
C GLN A 214 -12.31 23.59 -11.83
N TRP A 215 -12.59 22.34 -11.41
CA TRP A 215 -13.48 22.07 -10.29
C TRP A 215 -12.82 22.33 -8.94
N LEU A 216 -11.49 22.40 -8.90
CA LEU A 216 -10.79 22.79 -7.69
C LEU A 216 -10.91 24.30 -7.44
N PRO A 217 -11.25 24.72 -6.22
CA PRO A 217 -11.27 26.13 -5.88
C PRO A 217 -9.87 26.73 -5.91
N GLU A 218 -9.79 28.05 -6.12
CA GLU A 218 -8.53 28.80 -6.04
C GLU A 218 -8.10 28.97 -4.56
N LYS A 219 -7.59 27.88 -4.00
CA LYS A 219 -7.08 27.79 -2.62
C LYS A 219 -5.63 27.38 -2.61
N LYS A 220 -4.92 27.76 -1.55
CA LYS A 220 -3.58 27.26 -1.27
C LYS A 220 -3.62 25.89 -0.63
N VAL A 221 -2.55 25.14 -0.77
CA VAL A 221 -2.35 23.86 -0.11
C VAL A 221 -2.45 24.00 1.42
N SER A 222 -1.96 25.12 1.98
CA SER A 222 -2.07 25.46 3.40
C SER A 222 -3.49 25.45 3.95
N ASP A 223 -4.49 25.74 3.09
CA ASP A 223 -5.88 25.89 3.52
C ASP A 223 -6.60 24.54 3.69
N VAL A 224 -6.02 23.49 3.12
CA VAL A 224 -6.65 22.15 3.06
C VAL A 224 -5.78 21.04 3.64
N MET A 225 -4.47 21.26 3.81
CA MET A 225 -3.56 20.25 4.33
C MET A 225 -3.97 19.80 5.74
N LYS A 226 -3.66 18.55 6.06
CA LYS A 226 -3.76 18.02 7.43
C LYS A 226 -2.40 18.07 8.11
N PRO A 227 -2.34 18.17 9.43
CA PRO A 227 -1.07 18.03 10.15
C PRO A 227 -0.45 16.66 9.86
N PRO A 228 0.89 16.55 9.81
CA PRO A 228 1.56 15.27 9.62
C PRO A 228 1.27 14.34 10.80
N ALA A 229 1.32 13.04 10.58
CA ALA A 229 0.97 12.01 11.58
C ALA A 229 1.88 11.98 12.83
N GLY A 230 2.88 12.85 12.93
CA GLY A 230 3.78 12.94 14.09
C GLY A 230 4.78 11.78 14.20
N ILE A 231 4.82 10.89 13.22
CA ILE A 231 5.73 9.75 13.14
C ILE A 231 6.64 9.96 11.95
N SER A 232 7.95 9.84 12.18
CA SER A 232 8.98 9.98 11.15
C SER A 232 10.07 8.95 11.35
N ALA A 233 10.94 8.79 10.35
CA ALA A 233 12.19 8.07 10.44
C ALA A 233 13.36 9.07 10.46
N HIS A 234 14.47 8.72 11.11
CA HIS A 234 15.72 9.46 11.05
C HIS A 234 16.65 8.85 9.99
N PRO A 235 17.46 9.63 9.26
CA PRO A 235 18.40 9.10 8.27
C PRO A 235 19.36 8.02 8.80
N ASP A 236 19.78 8.13 10.05
CA ASP A 236 20.68 7.20 10.72
C ASP A 236 19.94 6.12 11.53
N GLU A 237 18.62 5.99 11.37
CA GLU A 237 17.85 4.92 11.99
C GLU A 237 18.03 3.62 11.18
N PRO A 238 18.25 2.45 11.85
CA PRO A 238 18.36 1.17 11.16
C PRO A 238 17.07 0.79 10.43
N LEU A 239 17.18 0.32 9.18
CA LEU A 239 16.02 -0.04 8.35
C LEU A 239 15.06 -1.01 9.02
N HIS A 240 15.59 -2.01 9.73
CA HIS A 240 14.76 -3.00 10.41
C HIS A 240 13.84 -2.37 11.48
N GLN A 241 14.33 -1.36 12.22
CA GLN A 241 13.52 -0.69 13.23
C GLN A 241 12.41 0.14 12.59
N VAL A 242 12.73 0.79 11.46
CA VAL A 242 11.74 1.57 10.71
C VAL A 242 10.69 0.67 10.07
N ALA A 243 11.10 -0.45 9.48
CA ALA A 243 10.16 -1.42 8.93
C ALA A 243 9.25 -2.00 10.00
N GLN A 244 9.80 -2.41 11.16
CA GLN A 244 9.00 -2.90 12.27
C GLN A 244 8.00 -1.85 12.74
N LYS A 245 8.44 -0.61 12.93
CA LYS A 245 7.58 0.54 13.26
C LYS A 245 6.46 0.74 12.25
N MET A 246 6.75 0.60 10.95
CA MET A 246 5.76 0.73 9.88
C MET A 246 4.76 -0.42 9.86
N ILE A 247 5.23 -1.66 10.05
CA ILE A 247 4.39 -2.86 10.11
C ILE A 247 3.44 -2.78 11.31
N ASP A 248 3.96 -2.53 12.51
CA ASP A 248 3.18 -2.47 13.76
C ASP A 248 2.10 -1.39 13.74
N LYS A 249 2.33 -0.31 12.99
CA LYS A 249 1.42 0.82 12.89
C LYS A 249 0.64 0.86 11.57
N HIS A 250 0.73 -0.19 10.75
CA HIS A 250 0.11 -0.27 9.43
C HIS A 250 0.42 0.94 8.52
N LEU A 251 1.67 1.43 8.58
CA LEU A 251 2.13 2.57 7.80
C LEU A 251 2.85 2.11 6.53
N ARG A 252 2.51 2.70 5.39
CA ARG A 252 3.11 2.39 4.09
C ARG A 252 4.28 3.28 3.73
N CYS A 253 4.29 4.49 4.25
CA CYS A 253 5.39 5.43 4.09
C CYS A 253 5.59 6.25 5.36
N LEU A 254 6.83 6.74 5.55
CA LEU A 254 7.18 7.68 6.58
C LEU A 254 8.00 8.83 5.99
N PRO A 255 7.79 10.06 6.46
CA PRO A 255 8.71 11.14 6.20
C PRO A 255 10.04 10.85 6.91
N VAL A 256 11.14 11.12 6.23
CA VAL A 256 12.49 11.09 6.79
C VAL A 256 12.86 12.50 7.23
N MET A 257 13.17 12.66 8.50
CA MET A 257 13.42 13.95 9.13
C MET A 257 14.80 13.97 9.78
N ALA A 258 15.57 15.04 9.55
CA ALA A 258 16.80 15.34 10.26
C ALA A 258 16.81 16.82 10.67
N ASP A 259 17.17 17.13 11.90
CA ASP A 259 17.25 18.51 12.42
C ASP A 259 16.00 19.35 12.13
N ASN A 260 14.84 18.74 12.26
CA ASN A 260 13.53 19.34 11.94
C ASN A 260 13.33 19.72 10.46
N ARG A 261 14.15 19.16 9.54
CA ARG A 261 14.04 19.32 8.10
C ARG A 261 13.53 18.04 7.46
N PHE A 262 12.72 18.20 6.45
CA PHE A 262 12.23 17.10 5.63
C PHE A 262 13.29 16.69 4.60
N MET A 263 13.78 15.46 4.67
CA MET A 263 14.84 14.92 3.82
C MET A 263 14.30 14.07 2.67
N GLY A 264 13.06 13.64 2.74
CA GLY A 264 12.45 12.74 1.76
C GLY A 264 11.47 11.78 2.41
N ILE A 265 11.16 10.71 1.72
CA ILE A 265 10.26 9.65 2.20
C ILE A 265 10.94 8.29 2.13
N ILE A 266 10.53 7.41 3.02
CA ILE A 266 10.84 5.98 2.98
C ILE A 266 9.54 5.20 2.90
N ARG A 267 9.46 4.20 2.02
CA ARG A 267 8.30 3.34 1.85
C ARG A 267 8.60 1.95 2.37
N LEU A 268 7.60 1.31 2.95
CA LEU A 268 7.73 -0.07 3.40
C LEU A 268 8.15 -0.99 2.24
N ASN A 269 7.56 -0.81 1.06
CA ASN A 269 7.90 -1.61 -0.12
C ASN A 269 9.37 -1.46 -0.55
N ASP A 270 9.94 -0.24 -0.48
CA ASP A 270 11.34 0.00 -0.80
C ASP A 270 12.25 -0.74 0.20
N ILE A 271 11.89 -0.73 1.49
CA ILE A 271 12.61 -1.49 2.52
C ILE A 271 12.53 -2.99 2.24
N LEU A 272 11.32 -3.52 2.00
CA LEU A 272 11.09 -4.95 1.77
C LEU A 272 11.79 -5.44 0.50
N PHE A 273 11.82 -4.63 -0.56
CA PHE A 273 12.56 -4.92 -1.79
C PHE A 273 14.07 -5.03 -1.54
N HIS A 274 14.66 -4.09 -0.79
CA HIS A 274 16.08 -4.14 -0.44
C HIS A 274 16.47 -5.32 0.45
N ILE A 275 15.53 -5.83 1.25
CA ILE A 275 15.74 -7.03 2.07
C ILE A 275 15.69 -8.28 1.21
N SER A 276 14.70 -8.37 0.28
CA SER A 276 14.55 -9.52 -0.59
C SER A 276 15.74 -9.72 -1.53
N LEU A 277 16.38 -8.65 -2.00
CA LEU A 277 17.61 -8.69 -2.81
C LEU A 277 18.86 -9.11 -2.02
N GLY A 278 18.88 -8.87 -0.70
CA GLY A 278 20.01 -9.23 0.17
C GLY A 278 20.15 -10.73 0.43
N HIS A 279 19.25 -11.56 -0.04
CA HIS A 279 19.28 -13.02 0.08
C HIS A 279 19.90 -13.72 -1.12
N GLU A 280 20.34 -12.99 -2.15
CA GLU A 280 20.98 -13.54 -3.37
C GLU A 280 22.53 -13.54 -3.32
N ASN A 281 23.16 -13.29 -2.15
CA ASN A 281 24.62 -13.40 -1.97
C ASN A 281 25.00 -14.39 -0.89
#